data_6fbdb7cb06fc839f59beb8112bd55e57
#
_entry.id   6fbdb7cb06fc839f59beb8112bd55e57
#
_cell.length_a   1.000
_cell.length_b   1.000
_cell.length_c   1.000
_cell.angle_alpha   90.00
_cell.angle_beta   90.00
_cell.angle_gamma   90.00
#
_symmetry.space_group_name_H-M   'P 1'
#
loop_
_entity.id
_entity.type
_entity.pdbx_description
1 polymer ?
#
loop_
_entity_poly.entity_id
_entity_poly.type
_entity_poly.pdbx_seq_one_letter_code
_entity_poly.pdbx_strand_id
1 'polypeptide(L)'
;MDYDNLPTFEVLPKHVGVIMDGNGRWAKKRDLPRYKGHIEGAKTFRKIGEFAADLGIKYITFYAFSTENWKRPKEEVSAIMNLFREYLKEALGRVEEDRKNGIRISFIGSREGIPADI
;
A
#
# COMPACT_ATOMS: atom_id res chain seq x y z
N MET A 1 -8.07 -13.28 6.91
CA MET A 1 -6.91 -14.17 6.72
C MET A 1 -6.91 -15.16 7.87
N ASP A 2 -6.73 -16.42 7.58
CA ASP A 2 -6.70 -17.48 8.61
C ASP A 2 -5.29 -17.54 9.21
N TYR A 3 -5.16 -17.11 10.46
CA TYR A 3 -3.89 -17.12 11.19
C TYR A 3 -3.56 -18.48 11.85
N ASP A 4 -4.51 -19.39 11.87
CA ASP A 4 -4.35 -20.67 12.60
C ASP A 4 -3.42 -21.66 11.89
N ASN A 5 -3.22 -21.49 10.59
CA ASN A 5 -2.39 -22.36 9.75
C ASN A 5 -1.12 -21.67 9.23
N LEU A 6 -0.61 -20.67 9.95
CA LEU A 6 0.61 -20.00 9.53
C LEU A 6 1.84 -20.88 9.73
N PRO A 7 2.76 -20.89 8.74
CA PRO A 7 4.02 -21.59 8.92
C PRO A 7 4.85 -20.95 10.02
N THR A 8 5.55 -21.75 10.77
CA THR A 8 6.50 -21.28 11.77
C THR A 8 7.86 -21.09 11.10
N PHE A 9 8.47 -19.92 11.32
CA PHE A 9 9.78 -19.63 10.76
C PHE A 9 10.82 -19.56 11.88
N GLU A 10 11.94 -20.22 11.71
CA GLU A 10 13.08 -20.11 12.64
C GLU A 10 13.70 -18.71 12.57
N VAL A 11 13.74 -18.13 11.36
CA VAL A 11 14.27 -16.78 11.12
C VAL A 11 13.26 -15.99 10.30
N LEU A 12 12.78 -14.89 10.86
CA LEU A 12 11.96 -13.93 10.12
C LEU A 12 12.85 -12.92 9.40
N PRO A 13 12.51 -12.54 8.17
CA PRO A 13 13.20 -11.41 7.53
C PRO A 13 12.96 -10.13 8.34
N LYS A 14 13.97 -9.28 8.42
CA LYS A 14 13.84 -8.00 9.11
C LYS A 14 13.12 -6.96 8.25
N HIS A 15 13.26 -7.04 6.95
CA HIS A 15 12.72 -6.10 5.99
C HIS A 15 12.17 -6.85 4.79
N VAL A 16 10.92 -6.60 4.45
CA VAL A 16 10.27 -7.16 3.26
C VAL A 16 9.90 -6.03 2.32
N GLY A 17 10.30 -6.15 1.06
CA GLY A 17 9.88 -5.24 -0.01
C GLY A 17 8.75 -5.87 -0.82
N VAL A 18 7.72 -5.11 -1.12
CA VAL A 18 6.56 -5.55 -1.89
C VAL A 18 6.39 -4.66 -3.11
N ILE A 19 6.38 -5.27 -4.29
CA ILE A 19 5.99 -4.59 -5.53
C ILE A 19 4.52 -4.91 -5.77
N MET A 20 3.68 -3.87 -5.73
CA MET A 20 2.26 -4.02 -5.96
C MET A 20 1.99 -4.05 -7.47
N ASP A 21 1.47 -5.17 -7.97
CA ASP A 21 1.21 -5.38 -9.38
C ASP A 21 -0.07 -6.19 -9.60
N GLY A 22 -0.65 -6.04 -10.77
CA GLY A 22 -1.80 -6.84 -11.20
C GLY A 22 -3.17 -6.29 -10.82
N ASN A 23 -3.27 -5.16 -10.14
CA ASN A 23 -4.55 -4.57 -9.74
C ASN A 23 -5.44 -4.20 -10.93
N GLY A 24 -4.85 -3.65 -11.98
CA GLY A 24 -5.58 -3.34 -13.22
C GLY A 24 -6.10 -4.59 -13.92
N ARG A 25 -5.30 -5.64 -13.98
CA ARG A 25 -5.69 -6.94 -14.56
C ARG A 25 -6.81 -7.59 -13.73
N TRP A 26 -6.74 -7.48 -12.42
CA TRP A 26 -7.79 -7.96 -11.51
C TRP A 26 -9.14 -7.31 -11.84
N ALA A 27 -9.16 -5.99 -12.03
CA ALA A 27 -10.36 -5.24 -12.39
C ALA A 27 -10.87 -5.65 -13.78
N LYS A 28 -9.99 -5.74 -14.75
CA LYS A 28 -10.33 -6.12 -16.13
C LYS A 28 -11.01 -7.49 -16.21
N LYS A 29 -10.53 -8.46 -15.45
CA LYS A 29 -11.15 -9.80 -15.39
C LYS A 29 -12.57 -9.78 -14.84
N ARG A 30 -12.98 -8.70 -14.17
CA ARG A 30 -14.30 -8.51 -13.56
C ARG A 30 -15.15 -7.48 -14.28
N ASP A 31 -14.71 -7.08 -15.47
CA ASP A 31 -15.37 -6.03 -16.29
C ASP A 31 -15.52 -4.70 -15.52
N LEU A 32 -14.54 -4.40 -14.67
CA LEU A 32 -14.47 -3.16 -13.90
C LEU A 32 -13.40 -2.22 -14.46
N PRO A 33 -13.57 -0.91 -14.28
CA PRO A 33 -12.51 0.05 -14.59
C PRO A 33 -11.24 -0.25 -13.79
N ARG A 34 -10.07 0.01 -14.38
CA ARG A 34 -8.78 -0.29 -13.73
C ARG A 34 -8.62 0.34 -12.35
N TYR A 35 -9.16 1.55 -12.14
CA TYR A 35 -9.06 2.23 -10.83
C TYR A 35 -9.76 1.47 -9.70
N LYS A 36 -10.77 0.67 -10.01
CA LYS A 36 -11.41 -0.20 -9.01
C LYS A 36 -10.45 -1.26 -8.49
N GLY A 37 -9.56 -1.74 -9.36
CA GLY A 37 -8.48 -2.64 -8.95
C GLY A 37 -7.51 -1.98 -7.98
N HIS A 38 -7.16 -0.73 -8.20
CA HIS A 38 -6.30 0.03 -7.30
C HIS A 38 -6.94 0.21 -5.91
N ILE A 39 -8.25 0.42 -5.85
CA ILE A 39 -8.99 0.48 -4.57
C ILE A 39 -8.87 -0.84 -3.80
N GLU A 40 -9.07 -1.96 -4.48
CA GLU A 40 -8.93 -3.28 -3.86
C GLU A 40 -7.49 -3.57 -3.45
N GLY A 41 -6.52 -3.17 -4.29
CA GLY A 41 -5.10 -3.26 -3.97
C GLY A 41 -4.73 -2.50 -2.72
N ALA A 42 -5.31 -1.35 -2.52
CA ALA A 42 -5.11 -0.53 -1.32
C ALA A 42 -5.64 -1.21 -0.05
N LYS A 43 -6.77 -1.90 -0.14
CA LYS A 43 -7.28 -2.71 0.98
C LYS A 43 -6.34 -3.87 1.30
N THR A 44 -5.81 -4.52 0.28
CA THR A 44 -4.84 -5.61 0.42
C THR A 44 -3.54 -5.11 1.05
N PHE A 45 -3.06 -3.96 0.63
CA PHE A 45 -1.90 -3.28 1.21
C PHE A 45 -2.03 -3.15 2.72
N ARG A 46 -3.19 -2.69 3.20
CA ARG A 46 -3.45 -2.54 4.63
C ARG A 46 -3.42 -3.89 5.36
N LYS A 47 -4.08 -4.90 4.82
CA LYS A 47 -4.10 -6.25 5.40
C LYS A 47 -2.70 -6.85 5.49
N ILE A 48 -1.90 -6.71 4.45
CA ILE A 48 -0.53 -7.22 4.42
C ILE A 48 0.35 -6.49 5.43
N GLY A 49 0.19 -5.18 5.57
CA GLY A 49 0.90 -4.39 6.57
C GLY A 49 0.58 -4.84 8.00
N GLU A 50 -0.68 -5.03 8.32
CA GLU A 50 -1.14 -5.53 9.62
C GLU A 50 -0.61 -6.94 9.89
N PHE A 51 -0.70 -7.82 8.91
CA PHE A 51 -0.20 -9.18 9.00
C PHE A 51 1.31 -9.24 9.23
N ALA A 52 2.09 -8.42 8.52
CA ALA A 52 3.52 -8.33 8.71
C ALA A 52 3.88 -7.87 10.13
N ALA A 53 3.16 -6.89 10.65
CA ALA A 53 3.33 -6.42 12.03
C ALA A 53 3.05 -7.54 13.03
N ASP A 54 1.96 -8.28 12.85
CA ASP A 54 1.58 -9.41 13.71
C ASP A 54 2.60 -10.53 13.68
N LEU A 55 3.25 -10.78 12.54
CA LEU A 55 4.34 -11.74 12.42
C LEU A 55 5.64 -11.29 13.11
N GLY A 56 5.78 -10.00 13.42
CA GLY A 56 6.99 -9.45 14.00
C GLY A 56 8.02 -8.96 12.98
N ILE A 57 7.62 -8.75 11.74
CA ILE A 57 8.47 -8.13 10.71
C ILE A 57 8.64 -6.65 11.05
N LYS A 58 9.89 -6.20 11.19
CA LYS A 58 10.19 -4.84 11.66
C LYS A 58 9.97 -3.76 10.61
N TYR A 59 10.27 -4.08 9.35
CA TYR A 59 10.20 -3.13 8.24
C TYR A 59 9.49 -3.75 7.05
N ILE A 60 8.56 -3.02 6.47
CA ILE A 60 7.94 -3.38 5.21
C ILE A 60 7.90 -2.15 4.31
N THR A 61 8.33 -2.30 3.07
CA THR A 61 8.31 -1.22 2.09
C THR A 61 7.44 -1.63 0.92
N PHE A 62 6.49 -0.78 0.58
CA PHE A 62 5.63 -0.97 -0.56
C PHE A 62 6.01 -0.01 -1.68
N TYR A 63 6.26 -0.55 -2.86
CA TYR A 63 6.49 0.24 -4.05
C TYR A 63 5.13 0.61 -4.66
N ALA A 64 4.66 1.82 -4.39
CA ALA A 64 3.30 2.24 -4.70
C ALA A 64 3.14 2.90 -6.06
N PHE A 65 4.11 3.70 -6.47
CA PHE A 65 4.04 4.48 -7.70
C PHE A 65 5.44 4.70 -8.29
N SER A 66 5.60 4.35 -9.57
CA SER A 66 6.87 4.54 -10.30
C SER A 66 6.74 5.65 -11.35
N THR A 67 7.88 6.13 -11.82
CA THR A 67 7.94 7.11 -12.91
C THR A 67 7.24 6.64 -14.19
N GLU A 68 7.24 5.34 -14.43
CA GLU A 68 6.52 4.75 -15.57
C GLU A 68 5.00 4.89 -15.46
N ASN A 69 4.48 4.97 -14.25
CA ASN A 69 3.04 5.07 -14.01
C ASN A 69 2.46 6.41 -14.47
N TRP A 70 3.27 7.46 -14.63
CA TRP A 70 2.82 8.72 -15.20
C TRP A 70 2.30 8.58 -16.64
N LYS A 71 2.75 7.54 -17.35
CA LYS A 71 2.34 7.26 -18.73
C LYS A 71 0.94 6.62 -18.82
N ARG A 72 0.36 6.23 -17.70
CA ARG A 72 -0.99 5.67 -17.65
C ARG A 72 -2.05 6.72 -17.97
N PRO A 73 -3.28 6.32 -18.33
CA PRO A 73 -4.37 7.26 -18.59
C PRO A 73 -4.57 8.21 -17.41
N LYS A 74 -4.91 9.47 -17.71
CA LYS A 74 -5.09 10.52 -16.70
C LYS A 74 -6.09 10.14 -15.61
N GLU A 75 -7.18 9.45 -15.98
CA GLU A 75 -8.18 8.98 -15.02
C GLU A 75 -7.60 8.01 -14.00
N GLU A 76 -6.77 7.09 -14.48
CA GLU A 76 -6.10 6.12 -13.60
C GLU A 76 -5.10 6.80 -12.66
N VAL A 77 -4.28 7.70 -13.19
CA VAL A 77 -3.32 8.48 -12.38
C VAL A 77 -4.05 9.33 -11.35
N SER A 78 -5.13 10.01 -11.72
CA SER A 78 -5.94 10.80 -10.79
C SER A 78 -6.56 9.95 -9.70
N ALA A 79 -7.04 8.77 -10.04
CA ALA A 79 -7.59 7.82 -9.06
C ALA A 79 -6.52 7.36 -8.05
N ILE A 80 -5.31 7.07 -8.52
CA ILE A 80 -4.18 6.69 -7.66
C ILE A 80 -3.81 7.85 -6.73
N MET A 81 -3.72 9.08 -7.23
CA MET A 81 -3.43 10.26 -6.42
C MET A 81 -4.51 10.51 -5.36
N ASN A 82 -5.78 10.31 -5.71
CA ASN A 82 -6.88 10.41 -4.74
C ASN A 82 -6.79 9.32 -3.66
N LEU A 83 -6.40 8.12 -4.00
CA LEU A 83 -6.13 7.08 -3.01
C LEU A 83 -5.02 7.47 -2.05
N PHE A 84 -3.95 8.06 -2.55
CA PHE A 84 -2.87 8.58 -1.70
C PHE A 84 -3.38 9.66 -0.74
N ARG A 85 -4.23 10.57 -1.20
CA ARG A 85 -4.84 11.58 -0.34
C ARG A 85 -5.67 10.97 0.78
N GLU A 86 -6.51 10.00 0.46
CA GLU A 86 -7.33 9.30 1.44
C GLU A 86 -6.49 8.57 2.48
N TYR A 87 -5.47 7.84 2.04
CA TYR A 87 -4.57 7.11 2.94
C TYR A 87 -3.74 8.03 3.83
N LEU A 88 -3.29 9.16 3.29
CA LEU A 88 -2.57 10.16 4.07
C LEU A 88 -3.45 10.78 5.15
N LYS A 89 -4.69 11.14 4.82
CA LYS A 89 -5.65 11.66 5.80
C LYS A 89 -5.89 10.65 6.91
N GLU A 90 -6.07 9.40 6.55
CA GLU A 90 -6.26 8.32 7.51
C GLU A 90 -5.02 8.12 8.40
N ALA A 91 -3.84 8.12 7.80
CA ALA A 91 -2.58 7.99 8.53
C ALA A 91 -2.38 9.15 9.52
N LEU A 92 -2.69 10.39 9.11
CA LEU A 92 -2.63 11.54 9.99
C LEU A 92 -3.61 11.46 11.15
N GLY A 93 -4.80 10.90 10.92
CA GLY A 93 -5.80 10.69 11.96
C GLY A 93 -5.46 9.58 12.95
N ARG A 94 -4.50 8.71 12.61
CA ARG A 94 -4.09 7.56 13.42
C ARG A 94 -2.70 7.68 14.03
N VAL A 95 -2.07 8.84 13.94
CA VAL A 95 -0.68 9.03 14.39
C VAL A 95 -0.48 8.61 15.85
N GLU A 96 -1.39 8.97 16.75
CA GLU A 96 -1.27 8.64 18.17
C GLU A 96 -1.44 7.15 18.43
N GLU A 97 -2.42 6.53 17.77
CA GLU A 97 -2.65 5.09 17.87
C GLU A 97 -1.46 4.30 17.31
N ASP A 98 -0.97 4.71 16.15
CA ASP A 98 0.21 4.10 15.53
C ASP A 98 1.44 4.22 16.42
N ARG A 99 1.63 5.38 17.06
CA ARG A 99 2.72 5.60 18.00
C ARG A 99 2.62 4.67 19.20
N LYS A 100 1.44 4.47 19.76
CA LYS A 100 1.21 3.52 20.85
C LYS A 100 1.54 2.09 20.45
N ASN A 101 1.23 1.73 19.19
CA ASN A 101 1.49 0.40 18.66
C ASN A 101 2.91 0.24 18.11
N GLY A 102 3.75 1.28 18.21
CA GLY A 102 5.11 1.24 17.70
C GLY A 102 5.23 1.28 16.19
N ILE A 103 4.22 1.80 15.49
CA ILE A 103 4.17 1.89 14.04
C ILE A 103 4.61 3.28 13.59
N ARG A 104 5.52 3.30 12.63
CA ARG A 104 5.95 4.53 11.95
C ARG A 104 5.76 4.38 10.45
N ILE A 105 5.06 5.34 9.83
CA ILE A 105 4.87 5.39 8.39
C ILE A 105 5.76 6.50 7.82
N SER A 106 6.53 6.16 6.79
CA SER A 106 7.38 7.12 6.09
C SER A 106 7.19 6.99 4.58
N PHE A 107 7.23 8.10 3.88
CA PHE A 107 7.17 8.15 2.43
C PHE A 107 8.56 8.47 1.89
N ILE A 108 9.05 7.65 0.99
CA ILE A 108 10.37 7.78 0.38
C ILE A 108 10.25 7.91 -1.14
N GLY A 109 11.22 8.55 -1.75
CA GLY A 109 11.28 8.76 -3.18
C GLY A 109 11.16 10.23 -3.57
N SER A 110 11.24 10.48 -4.88
CA SER A 110 11.07 11.81 -5.43
C SER A 110 9.61 12.26 -5.34
N ARG A 111 9.40 13.51 -4.97
CA ARG A 111 8.08 14.15 -4.92
C ARG A 111 7.76 14.93 -6.19
N GLU A 112 8.66 14.90 -7.17
CA GLU A 112 8.47 15.59 -8.44
C GLU A 112 7.21 15.07 -9.15
N GLY A 113 6.34 16.01 -9.55
CA GLY A 113 5.06 15.68 -10.21
C GLY A 113 3.95 15.24 -9.27
N ILE A 114 4.25 14.90 -8.02
CA ILE A 114 3.22 14.58 -7.03
C ILE A 114 2.52 15.89 -6.61
N PRO A 115 1.17 15.93 -6.54
CA PRO A 115 0.47 17.10 -6.07
C PRO A 115 0.96 17.60 -4.72
N ALA A 116 1.07 18.92 -4.56
CA ALA A 116 1.68 19.54 -3.37
C ALA A 116 0.91 19.25 -2.06
N ASP A 117 -0.38 18.92 -2.16
CA ASP A 117 -1.21 18.57 -1.01
C ASP A 117 -0.97 17.13 -0.50
N ILE A 118 -0.30 16.31 -1.28
CA ILE A 118 0.12 14.97 -0.90
C ILE A 118 1.55 15.01 -0.34
#